data_4050dc14791959a0ac881b47f3d27d11
#
_entry.id   4050dc14791959a0ac881b47f3d27d11
#
_cell.length_a   1.000
_cell.length_b   1.000
_cell.length_c   1.000
_cell.angle_alpha   90.00
_cell.angle_beta   90.00
_cell.angle_gamma   90.00
#
_symmetry.space_group_name_H-M   'P 1'
#
loop_
_entity.id
_entity.type
_entity.pdbx_description
1 polymer ?
#
loop_
_entity_poly.entity_id
_entity_poly.type
_entity_poly.pdbx_seq_one_letter_code
_entity_poly.pdbx_strand_id
1 'polypeptide(L)'
;MSAAERYLRLGLQVDRHVEGIVDAYFGPPELAEEVEAAPPAEPSVLVAEAVSLLDELEDGWLRDQVFGLHAYAGVLAGVRRAYADEVEACYGFRPTHTDEAVFAEAHERLDELLPGDGTLAGRLERWEASIRVPPEDVELMAAAAIEEARRQTRDLFGLPDGEDVELDIVRDEPWLAFCAYLGGLRSRIAINVDLPFSAIEVLVTTMHETYPGHHAERCSKEHSLVRARGLLEETIVLVPTPQSLVSEGIAKLAPSLLLEGAGGAALAQIVRDAGIELELADVLAVQRAREPLEWAAVNAALLLYEEAADEADVRAYLERWELLTPELSAHAIRFLREPTSRTYVVTYPAGKELCEAYVAGDPARFHRLLTEQVRVGDLLAAASA
;
A
#
# COMPACT_ATOMS: atom_id res chain seq x y z
N MET A 1 16.77 19.00 -20.93
CA MET A 1 15.85 18.35 -19.95
C MET A 1 16.65 17.24 -19.26
N SER A 2 16.65 17.22 -17.94
CA SER A 2 17.35 16.18 -17.16
C SER A 2 16.60 14.83 -17.25
N ALA A 3 17.26 13.74 -16.87
CA ALA A 3 16.62 12.42 -16.82
C ALA A 3 15.40 12.42 -15.85
N ALA A 4 15.52 13.08 -14.71
CA ALA A 4 14.42 13.25 -13.76
C ALA A 4 13.24 14.01 -14.38
N GLU A 5 13.45 15.14 -15.05
CA GLU A 5 12.35 15.87 -15.73
C GLU A 5 11.69 15.02 -16.83
N ARG A 6 12.46 14.21 -17.56
CA ARG A 6 11.91 13.28 -18.55
C ARG A 6 11.07 12.19 -17.91
N TYR A 7 11.51 11.65 -16.76
CA TYR A 7 10.76 10.67 -15.99
C TYR A 7 9.44 11.25 -15.49
N LEU A 8 9.44 12.45 -14.88
CA LEU A 8 8.21 13.13 -14.46
C LEU A 8 7.24 13.30 -15.62
N ARG A 9 7.74 13.83 -16.76
CA ARG A 9 6.92 14.03 -17.96
C ARG A 9 6.34 12.72 -18.49
N LEU A 10 7.12 11.65 -18.49
CA LEU A 10 6.67 10.33 -18.92
C LEU A 10 5.55 9.81 -18.01
N GLY A 11 5.72 9.91 -16.69
CA GLY A 11 4.68 9.52 -15.72
C GLY A 11 3.39 10.30 -15.90
N LEU A 12 3.47 11.62 -15.99
CA LEU A 12 2.31 12.49 -16.25
C LEU A 12 1.62 12.18 -17.58
N GLN A 13 2.38 11.83 -18.63
CA GLN A 13 1.81 11.44 -19.93
C GLN A 13 1.12 10.07 -19.87
N VAL A 14 1.63 9.12 -19.09
CA VAL A 14 1.00 7.81 -18.88
C VAL A 14 -0.33 7.98 -18.14
N ASP A 15 -0.39 8.84 -17.14
CA ASP A 15 -1.62 9.16 -16.40
C ASP A 15 -2.74 9.70 -17.29
N ARG A 16 -2.40 10.42 -18.37
CA ARG A 16 -3.38 10.89 -19.38
C ARG A 16 -4.14 9.75 -20.09
N HIS A 17 -3.65 8.51 -20.02
CA HIS A 17 -4.31 7.33 -20.59
C HIS A 17 -5.12 6.54 -19.57
N VAL A 18 -4.69 6.55 -18.31
CA VAL A 18 -5.35 5.87 -17.21
C VAL A 18 -5.20 6.74 -15.96
N GLU A 19 -6.29 7.41 -15.60
CA GLU A 19 -6.36 8.26 -14.41
C GLU A 19 -6.02 7.47 -13.15
N GLY A 20 -5.19 8.06 -12.28
CA GLY A 20 -4.76 7.45 -11.03
C GLY A 20 -3.44 6.65 -11.12
N ILE A 21 -2.74 6.71 -12.27
CA ILE A 21 -1.36 6.22 -12.35
C ILE A 21 -0.41 7.11 -11.55
N VAL A 22 -0.66 8.41 -11.53
CA VAL A 22 0.00 9.37 -10.64
C VAL A 22 -0.76 9.42 -9.33
N ASP A 23 -0.23 8.76 -8.30
CA ASP A 23 -0.76 8.79 -6.94
C ASP A 23 -0.52 10.15 -6.26
N ALA A 24 0.67 10.74 -6.48
CA ALA A 24 0.98 12.09 -6.02
C ALA A 24 1.93 12.81 -6.98
N TYR A 25 1.72 14.11 -7.13
CA TYR A 25 2.62 15.00 -7.86
C TYR A 25 2.77 16.34 -7.14
N PHE A 26 3.99 16.66 -6.76
CA PHE A 26 4.36 17.96 -6.14
C PHE A 26 5.65 18.53 -6.73
N GLY A 27 5.92 18.15 -8.00
CA GLY A 27 7.02 18.66 -8.82
C GLY A 27 6.72 20.02 -9.42
N PRO A 28 7.55 20.47 -10.42
CA PRO A 28 7.35 21.75 -11.07
C PRO A 28 5.96 21.84 -11.71
N PRO A 29 5.11 22.81 -11.31
CA PRO A 29 3.74 22.94 -11.83
C PRO A 29 3.73 23.20 -13.33
N GLU A 30 4.71 23.92 -13.86
CA GLU A 30 4.84 24.21 -15.29
C GLU A 30 4.96 22.95 -16.13
N LEU A 31 5.60 21.91 -15.61
CA LEU A 31 5.73 20.62 -16.29
C LEU A 31 4.36 19.91 -16.41
N ALA A 32 3.58 19.91 -15.34
CA ALA A 32 2.22 19.35 -15.35
C ALA A 32 1.30 20.14 -16.28
N GLU A 33 1.35 21.48 -16.24
CA GLU A 33 0.59 22.36 -17.11
C GLU A 33 0.93 22.14 -18.60
N GLU A 34 2.21 21.97 -18.94
CA GLU A 34 2.65 21.66 -20.31
C GLU A 34 2.12 20.30 -20.79
N VAL A 35 2.16 19.28 -19.92
CA VAL A 35 1.66 17.95 -20.27
C VAL A 35 0.14 17.97 -20.43
N GLU A 36 -0.58 18.69 -19.57
CA GLU A 36 -2.03 18.80 -19.64
C GLU A 36 -2.50 19.58 -20.88
N ALA A 37 -1.78 20.62 -21.26
CA ALA A 37 -2.12 21.44 -22.44
C ALA A 37 -1.82 20.71 -23.78
N ALA A 38 -0.94 19.69 -23.76
CA ALA A 38 -0.61 18.92 -24.96
C ALA A 38 -1.61 17.78 -25.19
N PRO A 39 -1.84 17.33 -26.44
CA PRO A 39 -2.55 16.08 -26.68
C PRO A 39 -1.82 14.90 -26.00
N PRO A 40 -2.54 13.88 -25.49
CA PRO A 40 -1.92 12.66 -24.99
C PRO A 40 -1.00 12.06 -26.07
N ALA A 41 0.23 11.72 -25.70
CA ALA A 41 1.16 11.06 -26.62
C ALA A 41 0.68 9.63 -26.90
N GLU A 42 0.87 9.16 -28.14
CA GLU A 42 0.56 7.77 -28.47
C GLU A 42 1.35 6.79 -27.57
N PRO A 43 0.77 5.69 -27.08
CA PRO A 43 1.45 4.75 -26.19
C PRO A 43 2.79 4.22 -26.74
N SER A 44 2.91 4.02 -28.06
CA SER A 44 4.17 3.63 -28.70
C SER A 44 5.27 4.68 -28.57
N VAL A 45 4.90 5.97 -28.49
CA VAL A 45 5.84 7.08 -28.26
C VAL A 45 6.31 7.04 -26.81
N LEU A 46 5.42 6.77 -25.86
CA LEU A 46 5.77 6.63 -24.44
C LEU A 46 6.74 5.47 -24.21
N VAL A 47 6.52 4.33 -24.89
CA VAL A 47 7.45 3.20 -24.87
C VAL A 47 8.83 3.60 -25.40
N ALA A 48 8.87 4.29 -26.55
CA ALA A 48 10.14 4.73 -27.15
C ALA A 48 10.90 5.72 -26.26
N GLU A 49 10.17 6.65 -25.60
CA GLU A 49 10.76 7.60 -24.66
C GLU A 49 11.32 6.88 -23.41
N ALA A 50 10.60 5.91 -22.86
CA ALA A 50 11.07 5.09 -21.75
C ALA A 50 12.35 4.31 -22.12
N VAL A 51 12.41 3.69 -23.31
CA VAL A 51 13.61 3.00 -23.81
C VAL A 51 14.79 3.98 -23.93
N SER A 52 14.56 5.13 -24.57
CA SER A 52 15.60 6.16 -24.69
C SER A 52 16.14 6.60 -23.32
N LEU A 53 15.26 6.74 -22.33
CA LEU A 53 15.65 7.12 -20.97
C LEU A 53 16.45 6.00 -20.28
N LEU A 54 16.04 4.74 -20.46
CA LEU A 54 16.73 3.56 -19.92
C LEU A 54 18.16 3.42 -20.51
N ASP A 55 18.36 3.77 -21.77
CA ASP A 55 19.67 3.73 -22.43
C ASP A 55 20.66 4.78 -21.89
N GLU A 56 20.14 5.86 -21.30
CA GLU A 56 20.94 6.95 -20.73
C GLU A 56 21.21 6.75 -19.22
N LEU A 57 20.36 5.99 -18.51
CA LEU A 57 20.46 5.81 -17.08
C LEU A 57 21.43 4.69 -16.71
N GLU A 58 22.31 4.99 -15.74
CA GLU A 58 23.09 3.96 -15.06
C GLU A 58 22.19 3.13 -14.14
N ASP A 59 22.70 1.95 -13.70
CA ASP A 59 21.99 1.12 -12.73
C ASP A 59 21.73 1.88 -11.43
N GLY A 60 20.49 1.89 -10.98
CA GLY A 60 20.08 2.66 -9.81
C GLY A 60 18.56 2.79 -9.68
N TRP A 61 18.13 3.45 -8.61
CA TRP A 61 16.72 3.58 -8.26
C TRP A 61 15.87 4.17 -9.40
N LEU A 62 16.28 5.29 -10.01
CA LEU A 62 15.51 5.93 -11.09
C LEU A 62 15.36 5.00 -12.31
N ARG A 63 16.41 4.23 -12.63
CA ARG A 63 16.34 3.26 -13.73
C ARG A 63 15.28 2.19 -13.47
N ASP A 64 15.17 1.70 -12.22
CA ASP A 64 14.15 0.72 -11.83
C ASP A 64 12.74 1.31 -12.00
N GLN A 65 12.52 2.58 -11.58
CA GLN A 65 11.22 3.23 -11.75
C GLN A 65 10.85 3.40 -13.24
N VAL A 66 11.81 3.83 -14.07
CA VAL A 66 11.60 3.96 -15.51
C VAL A 66 11.30 2.60 -16.15
N PHE A 67 11.92 1.52 -15.67
CA PHE A 67 11.66 0.17 -16.17
C PHE A 67 10.21 -0.26 -15.87
N GLY A 68 9.70 -0.01 -14.67
CA GLY A 68 8.29 -0.25 -14.31
C GLY A 68 7.35 0.55 -15.22
N LEU A 69 7.62 1.84 -15.37
CA LEU A 69 6.80 2.72 -16.22
C LEU A 69 6.85 2.30 -17.70
N HIS A 70 8.02 1.85 -18.21
CA HIS A 70 8.16 1.26 -19.55
C HIS A 70 7.29 0.01 -19.71
N ALA A 71 7.25 -0.86 -18.69
CA ALA A 71 6.43 -2.07 -18.73
C ALA A 71 4.95 -1.71 -18.85
N TYR A 72 4.48 -0.73 -18.09
CA TYR A 72 3.09 -0.28 -18.12
C TYR A 72 2.74 0.46 -19.43
N ALA A 73 3.61 1.35 -19.91
CA ALA A 73 3.44 1.97 -21.23
C ALA A 73 3.34 0.91 -22.35
N GLY A 74 4.09 -0.18 -22.22
CA GLY A 74 3.97 -1.35 -23.11
C GLY A 74 2.60 -1.98 -23.10
N VAL A 75 1.97 -2.12 -21.93
CA VAL A 75 0.59 -2.61 -21.80
C VAL A 75 -0.38 -1.68 -22.54
N LEU A 76 -0.25 -0.37 -22.36
CA LEU A 76 -1.05 0.62 -23.10
C LEU A 76 -0.84 0.54 -24.61
N ALA A 77 0.38 0.21 -25.06
CA ALA A 77 0.71 0.00 -26.48
C ALA A 77 0.27 -1.39 -27.00
N GLY A 78 -0.43 -2.20 -26.18
CA GLY A 78 -0.95 -3.51 -26.57
C GLY A 78 0.05 -4.66 -26.41
N VAL A 79 1.19 -4.47 -25.76
CA VAL A 79 2.10 -5.57 -25.39
C VAL A 79 1.42 -6.46 -24.37
N ARG A 80 1.37 -7.76 -24.66
CA ARG A 80 0.81 -8.77 -23.74
C ARG A 80 1.96 -9.55 -23.10
N ARG A 81 1.90 -9.70 -21.79
CA ARG A 81 2.78 -10.54 -20.96
C ARG A 81 1.95 -11.53 -20.16
N ALA A 82 2.55 -12.62 -19.70
CA ALA A 82 2.00 -13.37 -18.58
C ALA A 82 1.85 -12.44 -17.36
N TYR A 83 0.86 -12.69 -16.53
CA TYR A 83 0.57 -11.79 -15.39
C TYR A 83 1.76 -11.64 -14.44
N ALA A 84 2.41 -12.77 -14.07
CA ALA A 84 3.60 -12.70 -13.21
C ALA A 84 4.77 -11.94 -13.85
N ASP A 85 4.97 -12.04 -15.19
CA ASP A 85 5.98 -11.27 -15.92
C ASP A 85 5.66 -9.77 -15.94
N GLU A 86 4.37 -9.41 -15.99
CA GLU A 86 3.93 -8.02 -15.93
C GLU A 86 4.16 -7.42 -14.54
N VAL A 87 3.78 -8.14 -13.49
CA VAL A 87 4.03 -7.73 -12.09
C VAL A 87 5.53 -7.55 -11.84
N GLU A 88 6.35 -8.54 -12.26
CA GLU A 88 7.81 -8.46 -12.12
C GLU A 88 8.39 -7.25 -12.85
N ALA A 89 7.90 -6.98 -14.05
CA ALA A 89 8.37 -5.85 -14.85
C ALA A 89 7.96 -4.49 -14.23
N CYS A 90 6.78 -4.39 -13.58
CA CYS A 90 6.33 -3.17 -12.93
C CYS A 90 7.01 -2.95 -11.57
N TYR A 91 7.13 -3.98 -10.74
CA TYR A 91 7.51 -3.83 -9.34
C TYR A 91 8.87 -4.44 -8.97
N GLY A 92 9.51 -5.18 -9.86
CA GLY A 92 10.76 -5.90 -9.55
C GLY A 92 10.58 -7.12 -8.65
N PHE A 93 9.33 -7.58 -8.50
CA PHE A 93 8.95 -8.76 -7.71
C PHE A 93 8.07 -9.70 -8.55
N ARG A 94 8.46 -10.97 -8.64
CA ARG A 94 7.71 -11.99 -9.38
C ARG A 94 6.81 -12.77 -8.43
N PRO A 95 5.47 -12.67 -8.54
CA PRO A 95 4.57 -13.47 -7.73
C PRO A 95 4.57 -14.93 -8.17
N THR A 96 4.36 -15.81 -7.21
CA THR A 96 4.10 -17.24 -7.42
C THR A 96 2.90 -17.65 -6.56
N HIS A 97 2.27 -18.76 -6.89
CA HIS A 97 1.22 -19.31 -6.04
C HIS A 97 1.76 -19.63 -4.64
N THR A 98 1.10 -19.10 -3.64
CA THR A 98 1.28 -19.54 -2.25
C THR A 98 0.55 -20.87 -2.07
N ASP A 99 1.19 -21.84 -1.44
CA ASP A 99 0.60 -23.14 -1.16
C ASP A 99 -0.63 -22.96 -0.24
N GLU A 100 -1.75 -23.59 -0.58
CA GLU A 100 -2.97 -23.57 0.22
C GLU A 100 -2.78 -24.14 1.64
N ALA A 101 -1.74 -24.94 1.87
CA ALA A 101 -1.38 -25.42 3.20
C ALA A 101 -1.05 -24.25 4.15
N VAL A 102 -0.48 -23.13 3.66
CA VAL A 102 -0.21 -21.91 4.43
C VAL A 102 -1.52 -21.30 4.92
N PHE A 103 -2.53 -21.24 4.06
CA PHE A 103 -3.85 -20.73 4.42
C PHE A 103 -4.58 -21.67 5.39
N ALA A 104 -4.47 -22.98 5.18
CA ALA A 104 -5.06 -23.97 6.08
C ALA A 104 -4.45 -23.86 7.49
N GLU A 105 -3.13 -23.68 7.61
CA GLU A 105 -2.44 -23.46 8.90
C GLU A 105 -2.91 -22.15 9.56
N ALA A 106 -3.07 -21.08 8.78
CA ALA A 106 -3.61 -19.81 9.29
C ALA A 106 -5.05 -19.96 9.79
N HIS A 107 -5.89 -20.74 9.08
CA HIS A 107 -7.25 -21.09 9.52
C HIS A 107 -7.26 -21.88 10.83
N GLU A 108 -6.37 -22.86 11.00
CA GLU A 108 -6.24 -23.62 12.26
C GLU A 108 -5.90 -22.68 13.43
N ARG A 109 -4.98 -21.75 13.22
CA ARG A 109 -4.63 -20.75 14.26
C ARG A 109 -5.78 -19.81 14.58
N LEU A 110 -6.50 -19.34 13.57
CA LEU A 110 -7.70 -18.52 13.78
C LEU A 110 -8.81 -19.30 14.52
N ASP A 111 -8.96 -20.59 14.22
CA ASP A 111 -9.91 -21.47 14.88
C ASP A 111 -9.63 -21.61 16.38
N GLU A 112 -8.36 -21.62 16.78
CA GLU A 112 -7.95 -21.63 18.19
C GLU A 112 -8.19 -20.28 18.90
N LEU A 113 -8.04 -19.16 18.19
CA LEU A 113 -8.11 -17.81 18.76
C LEU A 113 -9.54 -17.26 18.85
N LEU A 114 -10.37 -17.56 17.84
CA LEU A 114 -11.70 -16.98 17.76
C LEU A 114 -12.70 -17.71 18.67
N PRO A 115 -13.53 -16.98 19.44
CA PRO A 115 -14.51 -17.58 20.34
C PRO A 115 -15.75 -18.11 19.61
N GLY A 116 -16.50 -19.01 20.28
CA GLY A 116 -17.83 -19.46 19.87
C GLY A 116 -17.84 -20.62 18.89
N ASP A 117 -19.05 -20.97 18.43
CA ASP A 117 -19.31 -22.12 17.55
C ASP A 117 -19.70 -21.65 16.14
N GLY A 118 -19.61 -22.57 15.17
CA GLY A 118 -19.99 -22.34 13.78
C GLY A 118 -18.81 -22.32 12.83
N THR A 119 -19.01 -21.80 11.61
CA THR A 119 -17.94 -21.67 10.61
C THR A 119 -16.90 -20.65 11.04
N LEU A 120 -15.65 -20.85 10.62
CA LEU A 120 -14.55 -19.95 10.94
C LEU A 120 -14.86 -18.52 10.46
N ALA A 121 -15.33 -18.34 9.22
CA ALA A 121 -15.74 -17.04 8.69
C ALA A 121 -16.83 -16.37 9.54
N GLY A 122 -17.85 -17.11 9.95
CA GLY A 122 -18.91 -16.58 10.81
C GLY A 122 -18.46 -16.26 12.23
N ARG A 123 -17.41 -16.92 12.74
CA ARG A 123 -16.79 -16.59 14.04
C ARG A 123 -15.97 -15.32 13.93
N LEU A 124 -15.19 -15.19 12.84
CA LEU A 124 -14.42 -13.98 12.55
C LEU A 124 -15.34 -12.76 12.40
N GLU A 125 -16.40 -12.86 11.61
CA GLU A 125 -17.38 -11.78 11.43
C GLU A 125 -18.02 -11.33 12.76
N ARG A 126 -18.41 -12.28 13.63
CA ARG A 126 -18.96 -11.96 14.96
C ARG A 126 -17.92 -11.32 15.87
N TRP A 127 -16.67 -11.78 15.80
CA TRP A 127 -15.59 -11.21 16.58
C TRP A 127 -15.31 -9.75 16.15
N GLU A 128 -15.20 -9.49 14.84
CA GLU A 128 -15.08 -8.13 14.31
C GLU A 128 -16.26 -7.24 14.69
N ALA A 129 -17.48 -7.79 14.62
CA ALA A 129 -18.68 -7.08 15.04
C ALA A 129 -18.68 -6.73 16.54
N SER A 130 -18.04 -7.53 17.40
CA SER A 130 -17.95 -7.28 18.83
C SER A 130 -17.06 -6.10 19.22
N ILE A 131 -16.14 -5.72 18.32
CA ILE A 131 -15.23 -4.57 18.48
C ILE A 131 -15.49 -3.50 17.41
N ARG A 132 -16.69 -3.44 16.85
CA ARG A 132 -17.07 -2.49 15.81
C ARG A 132 -17.17 -1.07 16.35
N VAL A 133 -16.64 -0.12 15.59
CA VAL A 133 -16.75 1.31 15.86
C VAL A 133 -18.01 1.84 15.16
N PRO A 134 -18.89 2.57 15.87
CA PRO A 134 -19.97 3.30 15.21
C PRO A 134 -19.40 4.29 14.17
N PRO A 135 -20.00 4.43 12.97
CA PRO A 135 -19.49 5.32 11.95
C PRO A 135 -19.27 6.79 12.40
N GLU A 136 -20.11 7.26 13.33
CA GLU A 136 -20.02 8.59 13.95
C GLU A 136 -18.82 8.77 14.88
N ASP A 137 -18.23 7.68 15.39
CA ASP A 137 -17.11 7.69 16.32
C ASP A 137 -15.76 7.45 15.60
N VAL A 138 -15.77 7.05 14.32
CA VAL A 138 -14.55 6.75 13.54
C VAL A 138 -13.64 7.99 13.45
N GLU A 139 -14.20 9.17 13.18
CA GLU A 139 -13.44 10.42 13.08
C GLU A 139 -12.67 10.72 14.38
N LEU A 140 -13.37 10.63 15.51
CA LEU A 140 -12.77 10.93 16.81
C LEU A 140 -11.66 9.94 17.17
N MET A 141 -11.89 8.65 16.91
CA MET A 141 -10.90 7.60 17.17
C MET A 141 -9.69 7.75 16.24
N ALA A 142 -9.92 7.98 14.94
CA ALA A 142 -8.85 8.19 13.96
C ALA A 142 -8.00 9.43 14.30
N ALA A 143 -8.63 10.56 14.65
CA ALA A 143 -7.92 11.77 15.06
C ALA A 143 -7.03 11.54 16.28
N ALA A 144 -7.54 10.84 17.31
CA ALA A 144 -6.74 10.50 18.49
C ALA A 144 -5.59 9.54 18.14
N ALA A 145 -5.83 8.56 17.26
CA ALA A 145 -4.80 7.63 16.77
C ALA A 145 -3.71 8.36 15.96
N ILE A 146 -4.08 9.31 15.10
CA ILE A 146 -3.13 10.18 14.36
C ILE A 146 -2.18 10.89 15.32
N GLU A 147 -2.71 11.57 16.32
CA GLU A 147 -1.90 12.35 17.27
C GLU A 147 -0.94 11.46 18.08
N GLU A 148 -1.42 10.30 18.55
CA GLU A 148 -0.56 9.37 19.29
C GLU A 148 0.48 8.70 18.38
N ALA A 149 0.09 8.25 17.19
CA ALA A 149 1.01 7.69 16.22
C ALA A 149 2.07 8.70 15.76
N ARG A 150 1.67 9.97 15.53
CA ARG A 150 2.57 11.08 15.23
C ARG A 150 3.61 11.28 16.33
N ARG A 151 3.17 11.32 17.59
CA ARG A 151 4.05 11.44 18.74
C ARG A 151 5.07 10.30 18.80
N GLN A 152 4.61 9.05 18.69
CA GLN A 152 5.48 7.87 18.73
C GLN A 152 6.47 7.86 17.57
N THR A 153 5.99 8.16 16.35
CA THR A 153 6.84 8.19 15.15
C THR A 153 7.93 9.25 15.26
N ARG A 154 7.59 10.43 15.81
CA ARG A 154 8.58 11.48 16.06
C ARG A 154 9.64 11.05 17.06
N ASP A 155 9.24 10.35 18.12
CA ASP A 155 10.15 9.86 19.16
C ASP A 155 11.07 8.72 18.64
N LEU A 156 10.55 7.83 17.78
CA LEU A 156 11.26 6.66 17.31
C LEU A 156 12.13 6.93 16.06
N PHE A 157 11.59 7.69 15.11
CA PHE A 157 12.21 7.84 13.79
C PHE A 157 12.52 9.31 13.43
N GLY A 158 11.95 10.27 14.18
CA GLY A 158 11.98 11.66 13.80
C GLY A 158 10.94 11.97 12.70
N LEU A 159 10.53 13.22 12.64
CA LEU A 159 9.66 13.77 11.59
C LEU A 159 10.16 15.15 11.20
N PRO A 160 10.04 15.57 9.94
CA PRO A 160 10.37 16.93 9.51
C PRO A 160 9.53 17.96 10.26
N ASP A 161 10.15 19.10 10.60
CA ASP A 161 9.43 20.20 11.23
C ASP A 161 8.37 20.80 10.29
N GLY A 162 7.15 20.98 10.79
CA GLY A 162 6.06 21.60 10.06
C GLY A 162 5.27 20.62 9.16
N GLU A 163 5.51 19.32 9.30
CA GLU A 163 4.63 18.32 8.68
C GLU A 163 3.23 18.38 9.31
N ASP A 164 2.19 18.10 8.51
CA ASP A 164 0.80 18.21 8.94
C ASP A 164 -0.14 17.31 8.13
N VAL A 165 -1.20 16.84 8.79
CA VAL A 165 -2.21 15.95 8.24
C VAL A 165 -3.60 16.54 8.46
N GLU A 166 -4.40 16.64 7.39
CA GLU A 166 -5.83 16.91 7.46
C GLU A 166 -6.60 15.59 7.37
N LEU A 167 -7.58 15.36 8.25
CA LEU A 167 -8.45 14.18 8.24
C LEU A 167 -9.82 14.56 7.72
N ASP A 168 -10.29 13.83 6.69
CA ASP A 168 -11.63 13.92 6.13
C ASP A 168 -12.36 12.59 6.29
N ILE A 169 -13.63 12.63 6.68
CA ILE A 169 -14.53 11.48 6.65
C ILE A 169 -15.40 11.59 5.40
N VAL A 170 -15.32 10.56 4.56
CA VAL A 170 -16.01 10.55 3.26
C VAL A 170 -16.96 9.35 3.14
N ARG A 171 -17.80 9.38 2.12
CA ARG A 171 -18.75 8.32 1.71
C ARG A 171 -18.77 8.19 0.20
N ASP A 172 -19.34 7.10 -0.27
CA ASP A 172 -19.54 6.82 -1.71
C ASP A 172 -18.22 6.70 -2.51
N GLU A 173 -17.11 6.33 -1.83
CA GLU A 173 -15.82 6.11 -2.46
C GLU A 173 -15.55 4.62 -2.71
N PRO A 174 -14.80 4.25 -3.77
CA PRO A 174 -14.51 2.86 -4.08
C PRO A 174 -13.43 2.24 -3.17
N TRP A 175 -12.71 3.04 -2.40
CA TRP A 175 -11.61 2.66 -1.51
C TRP A 175 -12.01 2.82 -0.03
N LEU A 176 -11.25 2.18 0.86
CA LEU A 176 -11.45 2.23 2.31
C LEU A 176 -10.86 3.51 2.93
N ALA A 177 -9.64 3.85 2.55
CA ALA A 177 -8.94 5.07 2.95
C ALA A 177 -7.95 5.48 1.86
N PHE A 178 -7.50 6.72 1.91
CA PHE A 178 -6.55 7.26 0.94
C PHE A 178 -5.72 8.40 1.54
N CYS A 179 -4.41 8.39 1.28
CA CYS A 179 -3.48 9.45 1.64
C CYS A 179 -3.11 10.30 0.43
N ALA A 180 -3.79 11.42 0.23
CA ALA A 180 -3.43 12.40 -0.79
C ALA A 180 -2.26 13.26 -0.31
N TYR A 181 -1.04 13.00 -0.79
CA TYR A 181 0.11 13.83 -0.49
C TYR A 181 0.12 15.10 -1.36
N LEU A 182 0.12 16.26 -0.71
CA LEU A 182 -0.04 17.57 -1.39
C LEU A 182 1.30 18.29 -1.63
N GLY A 183 2.40 17.69 -1.21
CA GLY A 183 3.68 18.39 -1.12
C GLY A 183 3.70 19.39 0.03
N GLY A 184 4.86 20.00 0.26
CA GLY A 184 5.02 20.94 1.36
C GLY A 184 4.92 20.29 2.74
N LEU A 185 5.18 19.00 2.86
CA LEU A 185 5.08 18.19 4.07
C LEU A 185 3.63 18.06 4.57
N ARG A 186 2.65 18.03 3.65
CA ARG A 186 1.22 17.96 4.00
C ARG A 186 0.50 16.86 3.26
N SER A 187 -0.40 16.19 3.96
CA SER A 187 -1.34 15.22 3.37
C SER A 187 -2.77 15.52 3.79
N ARG A 188 -3.70 15.08 2.94
CA ARG A 188 -5.10 14.94 3.29
C ARG A 188 -5.41 13.44 3.34
N ILE A 189 -5.93 13.00 4.47
CA ILE A 189 -6.31 11.61 4.70
C ILE A 189 -7.82 11.53 4.63
N ALA A 190 -8.33 10.68 3.77
CA ALA A 190 -9.75 10.43 3.67
C ALA A 190 -10.07 9.00 4.15
N ILE A 191 -11.07 8.84 5.03
CA ILE A 191 -11.56 7.54 5.52
C ILE A 191 -13.02 7.40 5.09
N ASN A 192 -13.31 6.33 4.34
CA ASN A 192 -14.66 6.02 3.88
C ASN A 192 -15.42 5.19 4.91
N VAL A 193 -16.45 5.78 5.53
CA VAL A 193 -17.24 5.14 6.60
C VAL A 193 -18.47 4.38 6.10
N ASP A 194 -18.59 4.10 4.81
CA ASP A 194 -19.65 3.23 4.29
C ASP A 194 -19.39 1.76 4.59
N LEU A 195 -18.13 1.39 4.73
CA LEU A 195 -17.74 0.06 5.20
C LEU A 195 -17.62 0.06 6.74
N PRO A 196 -18.03 -1.04 7.41
CA PRO A 196 -17.92 -1.13 8.84
C PRO A 196 -16.45 -1.27 9.25
N PHE A 197 -16.03 -0.49 10.24
CA PHE A 197 -14.71 -0.61 10.86
C PHE A 197 -14.80 -1.31 12.21
N SER A 198 -13.92 -2.27 12.44
CA SER A 198 -13.54 -2.67 13.80
C SER A 198 -12.56 -1.67 14.41
N ALA A 199 -12.44 -1.63 15.72
CA ALA A 199 -11.53 -0.69 16.39
C ALA A 199 -10.06 -0.87 15.96
N ILE A 200 -9.64 -2.12 15.71
CA ILE A 200 -8.28 -2.38 15.22
C ILE A 200 -8.09 -1.90 13.78
N GLU A 201 -9.10 -2.04 12.92
CA GLU A 201 -9.03 -1.53 11.55
C GLU A 201 -8.94 0.00 11.50
N VAL A 202 -9.64 0.73 12.39
CA VAL A 202 -9.45 2.19 12.50
C VAL A 202 -8.00 2.51 12.84
N LEU A 203 -7.41 1.83 13.85
CA LEU A 203 -6.02 2.07 14.23
C LEU A 203 -5.05 1.70 13.10
N VAL A 204 -5.18 0.51 12.51
CA VAL A 204 -4.29 0.00 11.46
C VAL A 204 -4.37 0.88 10.21
N THR A 205 -5.59 1.19 9.72
CA THR A 205 -5.79 2.06 8.57
C THR A 205 -5.23 3.45 8.82
N THR A 206 -5.51 4.02 9.99
CA THR A 206 -4.97 5.34 10.34
C THR A 206 -3.45 5.37 10.31
N MET A 207 -2.77 4.38 10.90
CA MET A 207 -1.31 4.30 10.92
C MET A 207 -0.72 4.00 9.54
N HIS A 208 -1.41 3.21 8.72
CA HIS A 208 -1.03 2.94 7.34
C HIS A 208 -1.01 4.24 6.51
N GLU A 209 -2.08 5.03 6.60
CA GLU A 209 -2.20 6.26 5.82
C GLU A 209 -1.34 7.41 6.37
N THR A 210 -1.04 7.40 7.69
CA THR A 210 -0.39 8.53 8.34
C THR A 210 1.00 8.21 8.90
N TYR A 211 1.08 7.81 10.17
CA TYR A 211 2.32 7.65 10.96
C TYR A 211 2.47 6.24 11.52
N PRO A 212 3.59 5.56 11.27
CA PRO A 212 4.72 5.92 10.40
C PRO A 212 4.57 5.49 8.94
N GLY A 213 3.33 5.39 8.41
CA GLY A 213 3.01 4.95 7.05
C GLY A 213 3.23 6.02 5.97
N HIS A 214 2.28 6.10 5.00
CA HIS A 214 2.43 6.88 3.78
C HIS A 214 2.77 8.36 4.01
N HIS A 215 2.06 9.06 4.89
CA HIS A 215 2.35 10.47 5.16
C HIS A 215 3.78 10.66 5.69
N ALA A 216 4.19 9.87 6.69
CA ALA A 216 5.52 9.98 7.27
C ALA A 216 6.63 9.66 6.25
N GLU A 217 6.41 8.65 5.39
CA GLU A 217 7.31 8.34 4.28
C GLU A 217 7.45 9.53 3.32
N ARG A 218 6.31 10.06 2.82
CA ARG A 218 6.31 11.17 1.85
C ARG A 218 6.99 12.41 2.40
N CYS A 219 6.65 12.80 3.63
CA CYS A 219 7.28 13.96 4.31
C CYS A 219 8.78 13.78 4.50
N SER A 220 9.20 12.60 4.95
CA SER A 220 10.61 12.30 5.20
C SER A 220 11.42 12.27 3.90
N LYS A 221 10.87 11.69 2.83
CA LYS A 221 11.50 11.69 1.50
C LYS A 221 11.52 13.08 0.88
N GLU A 222 10.44 13.86 0.95
CA GLU A 222 10.47 15.26 0.50
C GLU A 222 11.56 16.04 1.22
N HIS A 223 11.66 15.90 2.56
CA HIS A 223 12.66 16.59 3.34
C HIS A 223 14.09 16.16 2.98
N SER A 224 14.36 14.85 2.99
CA SER A 224 15.71 14.30 2.88
C SER A 224 16.22 14.18 1.45
N LEU A 225 15.33 13.92 0.48
CA LEU A 225 15.72 13.66 -0.91
C LEU A 225 15.45 14.86 -1.82
N VAL A 226 14.25 15.44 -1.74
CA VAL A 226 13.91 16.57 -2.62
C VAL A 226 14.55 17.86 -2.11
N ARG A 227 14.24 18.27 -0.86
CA ARG A 227 14.72 19.57 -0.34
C ARG A 227 16.22 19.57 -0.05
N ALA A 228 16.75 18.49 0.55
CA ALA A 228 18.15 18.46 0.95
C ALA A 228 19.09 18.08 -0.20
N ARG A 229 18.66 17.23 -1.16
CA ARG A 229 19.53 16.68 -2.22
C ARG A 229 19.12 17.08 -3.63
N GLY A 230 17.93 17.68 -3.82
CA GLY A 230 17.44 18.11 -5.14
C GLY A 230 17.03 16.97 -6.06
N LEU A 231 16.65 15.79 -5.50
CA LEU A 231 16.23 14.63 -6.30
C LEU A 231 14.78 14.85 -6.78
N LEU A 232 14.68 15.42 -7.97
CA LEU A 232 13.41 15.83 -8.57
C LEU A 232 12.48 14.65 -8.86
N GLU A 233 13.02 13.47 -9.15
CA GLU A 233 12.28 12.24 -9.41
C GLU A 233 11.41 11.78 -8.23
N GLU A 234 11.71 12.22 -7.01
CA GLU A 234 10.91 11.93 -5.81
C GLU A 234 9.65 12.82 -5.68
N THR A 235 9.46 13.76 -6.61
CA THR A 235 8.28 14.64 -6.61
C THR A 235 7.07 14.05 -7.35
N ILE A 236 7.18 12.84 -7.87
CA ILE A 236 6.09 12.06 -8.45
C ILE A 236 6.05 10.67 -7.83
N VAL A 237 4.85 10.19 -7.55
CA VAL A 237 4.60 8.82 -7.11
C VAL A 237 3.76 8.13 -8.17
N LEU A 238 4.26 7.01 -8.67
CA LEU A 238 3.64 6.27 -9.77
C LEU A 238 3.26 4.86 -9.32
N VAL A 239 1.98 4.53 -9.48
CA VAL A 239 1.42 3.22 -9.11
C VAL A 239 2.19 2.04 -9.71
N PRO A 240 2.45 1.98 -11.03
CA PRO A 240 3.07 0.79 -11.63
C PRO A 240 4.60 0.86 -11.60
N THR A 241 5.19 1.15 -10.43
CA THR A 241 6.65 1.22 -10.27
C THR A 241 7.12 0.56 -8.98
N PRO A 242 8.40 0.14 -8.88
CA PRO A 242 8.97 -0.47 -7.69
C PRO A 242 8.81 0.37 -6.41
N GLN A 243 8.75 1.70 -6.53
CA GLN A 243 8.50 2.60 -5.41
C GLN A 243 7.21 2.25 -4.67
N SER A 244 6.13 1.90 -5.38
CA SER A 244 4.85 1.56 -4.77
C SER A 244 4.92 0.29 -3.93
N LEU A 245 5.66 -0.73 -4.36
CA LEU A 245 5.86 -1.94 -3.55
C LEU A 245 6.57 -1.61 -2.23
N VAL A 246 7.59 -0.76 -2.26
CA VAL A 246 8.31 -0.35 -1.05
C VAL A 246 7.41 0.51 -0.15
N SER A 247 6.65 1.44 -0.74
CA SER A 247 5.74 2.34 -0.02
C SER A 247 4.62 1.57 0.68
N GLU A 248 3.99 0.60 -0.02
CA GLU A 248 3.00 -0.28 0.61
C GLU A 248 3.61 -1.15 1.71
N GLY A 249 4.83 -1.64 1.49
CA GLY A 249 5.55 -2.39 2.50
C GLY A 249 5.81 -1.60 3.78
N ILE A 250 6.20 -0.33 3.66
CA ILE A 250 6.35 0.60 4.78
C ILE A 250 5.02 0.78 5.51
N ALA A 251 3.96 1.10 4.77
CA ALA A 251 2.65 1.39 5.34
C ALA A 251 2.01 0.16 5.99
N LYS A 252 2.18 -1.03 5.42
CA LYS A 252 1.71 -2.31 6.00
C LYS A 252 2.51 -2.72 7.25
N LEU A 253 3.79 -2.37 7.33
CA LEU A 253 4.62 -2.66 8.50
C LEU A 253 4.41 -1.64 9.64
N ALA A 254 4.04 -0.41 9.30
CA ALA A 254 3.87 0.71 10.22
C ALA A 254 3.03 0.40 11.48
N PRO A 255 1.82 -0.22 11.38
CA PRO A 255 1.00 -0.51 12.54
C PRO A 255 1.68 -1.43 13.56
N SER A 256 2.37 -2.47 13.11
CA SER A 256 3.01 -3.42 14.01
C SER A 256 4.13 -2.78 14.84
N LEU A 257 4.86 -1.83 14.27
CA LEU A 257 5.93 -1.12 14.97
C LEU A 257 5.42 -0.31 16.17
N LEU A 258 4.22 0.24 16.09
CA LEU A 258 3.61 1.03 17.16
C LEU A 258 2.77 0.17 18.11
N LEU A 259 1.94 -0.72 17.57
CA LEU A 259 1.01 -1.53 18.37
C LEU A 259 1.73 -2.59 19.20
N GLU A 260 2.79 -3.20 18.66
CA GLU A 260 3.59 -4.19 19.38
C GLU A 260 4.71 -3.56 20.21
N GLY A 261 4.97 -2.28 20.01
CA GLY A 261 5.96 -1.51 20.74
C GLY A 261 5.47 -1.03 22.12
N ALA A 262 6.34 -0.29 22.79
CA ALA A 262 6.03 0.30 24.09
C ALA A 262 4.80 1.26 24.08
N GLY A 263 4.45 1.78 22.91
CA GLY A 263 3.31 2.69 22.70
C GLY A 263 1.96 2.01 22.51
N GLY A 264 1.91 0.70 22.29
CA GLY A 264 0.67 -0.02 22.01
C GLY A 264 -0.40 0.13 23.09
N ALA A 265 0.02 0.24 24.37
CA ALA A 265 -0.90 0.47 25.48
C ALA A 265 -1.66 1.82 25.38
N ALA A 266 -1.01 2.87 24.86
CA ALA A 266 -1.65 4.17 24.64
C ALA A 266 -2.65 4.11 23.49
N LEU A 267 -2.32 3.42 22.39
CA LEU A 267 -3.25 3.19 21.27
C LEU A 267 -4.46 2.35 21.70
N ALA A 268 -4.25 1.29 22.51
CA ALA A 268 -5.34 0.51 23.08
C ALA A 268 -6.21 1.33 24.05
N GLN A 269 -5.66 2.35 24.72
CA GLN A 269 -6.44 3.24 25.58
C GLN A 269 -7.42 4.10 24.78
N ILE A 270 -7.06 4.53 23.56
CA ILE A 270 -7.96 5.27 22.66
C ILE A 270 -9.22 4.44 22.37
N VAL A 271 -9.06 3.14 22.13
CA VAL A 271 -10.18 2.22 21.90
C VAL A 271 -11.08 2.09 23.12
N ARG A 272 -10.47 1.95 24.32
CA ARG A 272 -11.23 1.88 25.58
C ARG A 272 -11.96 3.18 25.89
N ASP A 273 -11.37 4.33 25.58
CA ASP A 273 -12.01 5.64 25.77
C ASP A 273 -13.23 5.84 24.86
N ALA A 274 -13.27 5.14 23.72
CA ALA A 274 -14.44 5.03 22.85
C ALA A 274 -15.48 4.00 23.36
N GLY A 275 -15.27 3.40 24.54
CA GLY A 275 -16.20 2.44 25.16
C GLY A 275 -16.14 1.03 24.58
N ILE A 276 -15.09 0.69 23.84
CA ILE A 276 -14.90 -0.63 23.24
C ILE A 276 -13.90 -1.42 24.10
N GLU A 277 -14.38 -2.52 24.70
CA GLU A 277 -13.52 -3.42 25.46
C GLU A 277 -12.72 -4.32 24.52
N LEU A 278 -11.41 -4.26 24.66
CA LEU A 278 -10.51 -5.04 23.81
C LEU A 278 -9.20 -5.32 24.54
N GLU A 279 -8.76 -6.57 24.47
CA GLU A 279 -7.41 -6.97 24.89
C GLU A 279 -6.48 -6.92 23.68
N LEU A 280 -5.55 -5.96 23.69
CA LEU A 280 -4.65 -5.72 22.53
C LEU A 280 -3.88 -6.98 22.11
N ALA A 281 -3.44 -7.78 23.07
CA ALA A 281 -2.69 -9.00 22.78
C ALA A 281 -3.52 -10.02 21.98
N ASP A 282 -4.81 -10.17 22.31
CA ASP A 282 -5.70 -11.10 21.61
C ASP A 282 -5.99 -10.60 20.19
N VAL A 283 -6.20 -9.29 20.04
CA VAL A 283 -6.44 -8.69 18.73
C VAL A 283 -5.21 -8.81 17.83
N LEU A 284 -4.01 -8.54 18.35
CA LEU A 284 -2.77 -8.71 17.59
C LEU A 284 -2.52 -10.17 17.23
N ALA A 285 -2.91 -11.12 18.09
CA ALA A 285 -2.81 -12.54 17.77
C ALA A 285 -3.70 -12.93 16.59
N VAL A 286 -4.95 -12.42 16.55
CA VAL A 286 -5.88 -12.62 15.41
C VAL A 286 -5.33 -11.97 14.14
N GLN A 287 -4.84 -10.73 14.22
CA GLN A 287 -4.26 -10.04 13.05
C GLN A 287 -3.07 -10.80 12.46
N ARG A 288 -2.13 -11.24 13.30
CA ARG A 288 -0.98 -12.06 12.85
C ARG A 288 -1.42 -13.39 12.24
N ALA A 289 -2.46 -14.02 12.78
CA ALA A 289 -2.98 -15.26 12.21
C ALA A 289 -3.65 -15.05 10.85
N ARG A 290 -4.18 -13.84 10.56
CA ARG A 290 -4.79 -13.47 9.27
C ARG A 290 -3.78 -13.05 8.19
N GLU A 291 -2.61 -12.55 8.57
CA GLU A 291 -1.64 -12.01 7.62
C GLU A 291 -1.31 -12.94 6.45
N PRO A 292 -1.08 -14.26 6.64
CA PRO A 292 -0.81 -15.15 5.51
C PRO A 292 -1.97 -15.24 4.51
N LEU A 293 -3.22 -14.94 4.94
CA LEU A 293 -4.40 -15.02 4.09
C LEU A 293 -4.43 -13.92 3.01
N GLU A 294 -3.70 -12.81 3.19
CA GLU A 294 -3.58 -11.75 2.18
C GLU A 294 -2.97 -12.27 0.86
N TRP A 295 -2.16 -13.32 0.92
CA TRP A 295 -1.64 -13.99 -0.27
C TRP A 295 -2.71 -14.71 -1.09
N ALA A 296 -3.89 -14.97 -0.53
CA ALA A 296 -5.01 -15.53 -1.27
C ALA A 296 -5.50 -14.57 -2.37
N ALA A 297 -5.44 -13.25 -2.15
CA ALA A 297 -5.74 -12.25 -3.17
C ALA A 297 -4.72 -12.28 -4.33
N VAL A 298 -3.44 -12.56 -4.06
CA VAL A 298 -2.41 -12.74 -5.09
C VAL A 298 -2.66 -14.03 -5.88
N ASN A 299 -2.98 -15.14 -5.20
CA ASN A 299 -3.38 -16.37 -5.86
C ASN A 299 -4.63 -16.17 -6.74
N ALA A 300 -5.62 -15.43 -6.24
CA ALA A 300 -6.83 -15.08 -7.00
C ALA A 300 -6.50 -14.31 -8.29
N ALA A 301 -5.54 -13.39 -8.25
CA ALA A 301 -5.07 -12.68 -9.44
C ALA A 301 -4.37 -13.63 -10.43
N LEU A 302 -3.53 -14.55 -9.95
CA LEU A 302 -2.89 -15.57 -10.79
C LEU A 302 -3.93 -16.50 -11.43
N LEU A 303 -4.92 -17.00 -10.66
CA LEU A 303 -6.03 -17.79 -11.17
C LEU A 303 -6.79 -17.05 -12.28
N LEU A 304 -7.10 -15.76 -12.04
CA LEU A 304 -7.88 -14.96 -12.97
C LEU A 304 -7.13 -14.67 -14.29
N TYR A 305 -5.84 -14.35 -14.21
CA TYR A 305 -5.08 -13.79 -15.33
C TYR A 305 -4.13 -14.77 -16.01
N GLU A 306 -3.61 -15.77 -15.30
CA GLU A 306 -2.74 -16.80 -15.91
C GLU A 306 -3.50 -18.07 -16.24
N GLU A 307 -4.39 -18.51 -15.35
CA GLU A 307 -5.13 -19.75 -15.52
C GLU A 307 -6.48 -19.55 -16.20
N ALA A 308 -6.90 -18.29 -16.40
CA ALA A 308 -8.17 -17.91 -16.99
C ALA A 308 -9.38 -18.56 -16.27
N ALA A 309 -9.30 -18.69 -14.94
CA ALA A 309 -10.37 -19.22 -14.12
C ALA A 309 -11.61 -18.32 -14.20
N ASP A 310 -12.80 -18.93 -14.09
CA ASP A 310 -14.05 -18.19 -14.06
C ASP A 310 -14.14 -17.32 -12.80
N GLU A 311 -14.72 -16.13 -12.94
CA GLU A 311 -14.85 -15.16 -11.82
C GLU A 311 -15.59 -15.76 -10.62
N ALA A 312 -16.57 -16.65 -10.86
CA ALA A 312 -17.28 -17.34 -9.79
C ALA A 312 -16.36 -18.26 -8.97
N ASP A 313 -15.41 -18.94 -9.63
CA ASP A 313 -14.43 -19.80 -8.97
C ASP A 313 -13.42 -18.97 -8.18
N VAL A 314 -12.96 -17.86 -8.75
CA VAL A 314 -12.04 -16.94 -8.07
C VAL A 314 -12.71 -16.31 -6.84
N ARG A 315 -13.99 -15.94 -6.95
CA ARG A 315 -14.77 -15.45 -5.81
C ARG A 315 -14.88 -16.50 -4.70
N ALA A 316 -15.24 -17.74 -5.06
CA ALA A 316 -15.32 -18.85 -4.10
C ALA A 316 -13.95 -19.14 -3.45
N TYR A 317 -12.86 -18.93 -4.18
CA TYR A 317 -11.50 -19.05 -3.67
C TYR A 317 -11.23 -18.01 -2.57
N LEU A 318 -11.55 -16.73 -2.80
CA LEU A 318 -11.40 -15.65 -1.84
C LEU A 318 -12.29 -15.84 -0.60
N GLU A 319 -13.56 -16.22 -0.80
CA GLU A 319 -14.49 -16.53 0.30
C GLU A 319 -13.98 -17.67 1.18
N ARG A 320 -13.37 -18.68 0.56
CA ARG A 320 -12.79 -19.82 1.26
C ARG A 320 -11.53 -19.46 2.04
N TRP A 321 -10.53 -18.88 1.35
CA TRP A 321 -9.19 -18.76 1.88
C TRP A 321 -8.91 -17.45 2.60
N GLU A 322 -9.46 -16.34 2.12
CA GLU A 322 -9.34 -15.04 2.78
C GLU A 322 -10.48 -14.78 3.79
N LEU A 323 -11.45 -15.72 3.86
CA LEU A 323 -12.64 -15.65 4.73
C LEU A 323 -13.53 -14.44 4.43
N LEU A 324 -13.53 -13.96 3.20
CA LEU A 324 -14.32 -12.79 2.80
C LEU A 324 -15.83 -13.12 2.78
N THR A 325 -16.63 -12.11 3.09
CA THR A 325 -18.07 -12.17 2.80
C THR A 325 -18.34 -12.10 1.29
N PRO A 326 -19.53 -12.51 0.81
CA PRO A 326 -19.87 -12.36 -0.61
C PRO A 326 -19.77 -10.93 -1.15
N GLU A 327 -20.04 -9.93 -0.31
CA GLU A 327 -19.92 -8.51 -0.66
C GLU A 327 -18.45 -8.10 -0.81
N LEU A 328 -17.60 -8.52 0.11
CA LEU A 328 -16.15 -8.23 0.09
C LEU A 328 -15.45 -8.98 -1.03
N SER A 329 -15.82 -10.24 -1.31
CA SER A 329 -15.26 -11.00 -2.44
C SER A 329 -15.62 -10.35 -3.77
N ALA A 330 -16.86 -9.83 -3.92
CA ALA A 330 -17.26 -9.06 -5.09
C ALA A 330 -16.48 -7.74 -5.22
N HIS A 331 -16.17 -7.08 -4.09
CA HIS A 331 -15.32 -5.88 -4.10
C HIS A 331 -13.89 -6.21 -4.52
N ALA A 332 -13.29 -7.27 -3.96
CA ALA A 332 -11.96 -7.74 -4.33
C ALA A 332 -11.84 -8.05 -5.82
N ILE A 333 -12.84 -8.70 -6.42
CA ILE A 333 -12.86 -8.95 -7.87
C ILE A 333 -12.90 -7.63 -8.68
N ARG A 334 -13.68 -6.64 -8.26
CA ARG A 334 -13.68 -5.32 -8.94
C ARG A 334 -12.29 -4.69 -8.86
N PHE A 335 -11.67 -4.70 -7.69
CA PHE A 335 -10.31 -4.21 -7.50
C PHE A 335 -9.31 -4.91 -8.44
N LEU A 336 -9.34 -6.23 -8.53
CA LEU A 336 -8.49 -7.00 -9.45
C LEU A 336 -8.76 -6.68 -10.93
N ARG A 337 -9.94 -6.15 -11.28
CA ARG A 337 -10.30 -5.80 -12.67
C ARG A 337 -9.91 -4.37 -13.06
N GLU A 338 -9.67 -3.50 -12.09
CA GLU A 338 -9.25 -2.13 -12.37
C GLU A 338 -7.85 -2.08 -12.97
N PRO A 339 -7.62 -1.28 -14.03
CA PRO A 339 -6.32 -1.20 -14.70
C PRO A 339 -5.16 -0.80 -13.79
N THR A 340 -5.40 0.07 -12.82
CA THR A 340 -4.40 0.54 -11.85
C THR A 340 -4.12 -0.50 -10.76
N SER A 341 -5.13 -1.27 -10.36
CA SER A 341 -5.06 -2.16 -9.18
C SER A 341 -4.74 -3.61 -9.54
N ARG A 342 -4.90 -3.99 -10.80
CA ARG A 342 -4.76 -5.37 -11.28
C ARG A 342 -3.45 -6.03 -10.87
N THR A 343 -2.33 -5.34 -11.03
CA THR A 343 -1.00 -5.81 -10.64
C THR A 343 -0.61 -5.34 -9.24
N TYR A 344 -1.29 -4.31 -8.73
CA TYR A 344 -0.98 -3.65 -7.47
C TYR A 344 -1.25 -4.52 -6.23
N VAL A 345 -2.24 -5.43 -6.31
CA VAL A 345 -2.60 -6.34 -5.21
C VAL A 345 -1.41 -7.06 -4.59
N VAL A 346 -0.37 -7.33 -5.38
CA VAL A 346 0.86 -8.00 -4.94
C VAL A 346 1.70 -7.13 -4.00
N THR A 347 1.61 -5.80 -4.14
CA THR A 347 2.44 -4.85 -3.37
C THR A 347 2.16 -4.91 -1.86
N TYR A 348 0.94 -5.28 -1.45
CA TYR A 348 0.56 -5.36 -0.04
C TYR A 348 1.30 -6.49 0.70
N PRO A 349 1.07 -7.78 0.41
CA PRO A 349 1.74 -8.84 1.14
C PRO A 349 3.25 -8.90 0.83
N ALA A 350 3.65 -8.76 -0.43
CA ALA A 350 5.06 -8.82 -0.80
C ALA A 350 5.86 -7.64 -0.23
N GLY A 351 5.31 -6.42 -0.31
CA GLY A 351 5.93 -5.23 0.26
C GLY A 351 6.14 -5.39 1.76
N LYS A 352 5.10 -5.85 2.49
CA LYS A 352 5.20 -6.09 3.93
C LYS A 352 6.31 -7.08 4.27
N GLU A 353 6.29 -8.27 3.68
CA GLU A 353 7.28 -9.32 3.96
C GLU A 353 8.71 -8.87 3.65
N LEU A 354 8.91 -8.20 2.53
CA LEU A 354 10.23 -7.72 2.12
C LEU A 354 10.73 -6.59 3.02
N CYS A 355 9.86 -5.62 3.38
CA CYS A 355 10.24 -4.55 4.31
C CYS A 355 10.49 -5.09 5.71
N GLU A 356 9.70 -6.04 6.20
CA GLU A 356 9.91 -6.68 7.50
C GLU A 356 11.24 -7.43 7.55
N ALA A 357 11.56 -8.22 6.53
CA ALA A 357 12.84 -8.90 6.40
C ALA A 357 14.03 -7.92 6.35
N TYR A 358 13.87 -6.82 5.61
CA TYR A 358 14.89 -5.77 5.55
C TYR A 358 15.09 -5.07 6.89
N VAL A 359 14.01 -4.72 7.56
CA VAL A 359 14.06 -4.03 8.88
C VAL A 359 14.60 -4.96 9.95
N ALA A 360 14.19 -6.22 9.99
CA ALA A 360 14.66 -7.25 10.92
C ALA A 360 14.68 -6.76 12.39
N GLY A 361 13.69 -5.96 12.80
CA GLY A 361 13.57 -5.37 14.13
C GLY A 361 14.52 -4.22 14.44
N ASP A 362 15.28 -3.71 13.46
CA ASP A 362 16.19 -2.55 13.61
C ASP A 362 15.49 -1.24 13.22
N PRO A 363 15.16 -0.34 14.17
CA PRO A 363 14.53 0.94 13.87
C PRO A 363 15.32 1.82 12.90
N ALA A 364 16.66 1.69 12.89
CA ALA A 364 17.50 2.46 11.98
C ALA A 364 17.28 2.04 10.51
N ARG A 365 16.99 0.77 10.26
CA ARG A 365 16.65 0.29 8.93
C ARG A 365 15.26 0.76 8.49
N PHE A 366 14.29 0.81 9.40
CA PHE A 366 13.00 1.40 9.09
C PHE A 366 13.12 2.90 8.79
N HIS A 367 13.91 3.64 9.57
CA HIS A 367 14.21 5.05 9.28
C HIS A 367 14.82 5.24 7.88
N ARG A 368 15.68 4.31 7.43
CA ARG A 368 16.23 4.34 6.06
C ARG A 368 15.14 4.16 4.99
N LEU A 369 14.14 3.28 5.22
CA LEU A 369 12.99 3.16 4.32
C LEU A 369 12.23 4.49 4.18
N LEU A 370 12.11 5.24 5.27
CA LEU A 370 11.44 6.56 5.28
C LEU A 370 12.26 7.66 4.59
N THR A 371 13.59 7.57 4.55
CA THR A 371 14.46 8.72 4.20
C THR A 371 15.38 8.51 3.01
N GLU A 372 15.48 7.29 2.49
CA GLU A 372 16.39 6.94 1.40
C GLU A 372 15.63 6.31 0.21
N GLN A 373 16.28 6.28 -0.94
CA GLN A 373 15.84 5.54 -2.13
C GLN A 373 16.25 4.06 -1.98
N VAL A 374 15.44 3.27 -1.28
CA VAL A 374 15.68 1.82 -1.13
C VAL A 374 15.08 1.09 -2.33
N ARG A 375 15.85 0.20 -2.95
CA ARG A 375 15.44 -0.58 -4.13
C ARG A 375 14.78 -1.90 -3.70
N VAL A 376 13.87 -2.40 -4.50
CA VAL A 376 13.28 -3.75 -4.28
C VAL A 376 14.37 -4.84 -4.30
N GLY A 377 15.41 -4.68 -5.13
CA GLY A 377 16.57 -5.57 -5.12
C GLY A 377 17.31 -5.63 -3.78
N ASP A 378 17.38 -4.51 -3.04
CA ASP A 378 17.99 -4.46 -1.70
C ASP A 378 17.13 -5.23 -0.68
N LEU A 379 15.80 -5.11 -0.79
CA LEU A 379 14.86 -5.84 0.05
C LEU A 379 14.92 -7.35 -0.21
N LEU A 380 14.95 -7.77 -1.47
CA LEU A 380 15.09 -9.17 -1.87
C LEU A 380 16.41 -9.78 -1.37
N ALA A 381 17.50 -9.02 -1.45
CA ALA A 381 18.80 -9.45 -0.93
C ALA A 381 18.76 -9.65 0.59
N ALA A 382 18.07 -8.77 1.32
CA ALA A 382 17.91 -8.89 2.77
C ALA A 382 17.02 -10.09 3.16
N ALA A 383 15.95 -10.36 2.41
CA ALA A 383 15.07 -11.51 2.66
C ALA A 383 15.73 -12.87 2.35
N SER A 384 16.82 -12.87 1.57
CA SER A 384 17.57 -14.08 1.19
C SER A 384 18.74 -14.37 2.10
N ALA A 385 19.08 -13.47 3.04
CA ALA A 385 20.26 -13.54 3.92
C ALA A 385 19.92 -14.16 5.28
#